data_948372b2a1f58dab36b18758bcbef709
#
_entry.id   948372b2a1f58dab36b18758bcbef709
#
_cell.length_a   1.000
_cell.length_b   1.000
_cell.length_c   1.000
_cell.angle_alpha   90.00
_cell.angle_beta   90.00
_cell.angle_gamma   90.00
#
_symmetry.space_group_name_H-M   'P 1'
#
loop_
_entity.id
_entity.type
_entity.pdbx_description
1 polymer ?
#
loop_
_entity_poly.entity_id
_entity_poly.type
_entity_poly.pdbx_seq_one_letter_code
_entity_poly.pdbx_strand_id
1 'polypeptide(L)'
;MNAPFTLPQAAPSPLSEEAESGPVRLREIPYNYTSFSDREIVLRLLGARAWEILSQLRQERRTGRSARMLYEVLGDIWVVQRNPYLEDDLLENPKRRQLLIDALYHRLGEVQKRRTPAEDARRDALVGELLQAAGGAVERFAAQFRTVWDLRKAARRVLGRHTAKDNLKFDGLSRVSHVTDATDWRVEFPFVVLTPDSEAEMAGLVQGCIELGLTIIPRGGGTGYTGSAVPLTWK
;
A
#
# COMPACT_ATOMS: atom_id res chain seq x y z
N MET A 1 31.01 -21.40 24.21
CA MET A 1 29.96 -20.53 24.71
C MET A 1 29.47 -19.73 23.52
N ASN A 2 28.32 -20.14 22.95
CA ASN A 2 27.74 -19.44 21.80
C ASN A 2 26.85 -18.31 22.34
N ALA A 3 27.13 -17.08 21.92
CA ALA A 3 26.27 -15.94 22.21
C ALA A 3 24.88 -16.14 21.59
N PRO A 4 23.79 -15.74 22.24
CA PRO A 4 22.45 -15.87 21.67
C PRO A 4 22.34 -14.96 20.44
N PHE A 5 21.83 -15.54 19.34
CA PHE A 5 21.53 -14.83 18.09
C PHE A 5 20.37 -13.86 18.35
N THR A 6 20.69 -12.58 18.41
CA THR A 6 19.66 -11.51 18.53
C THR A 6 19.22 -11.14 17.13
N LEU A 7 17.96 -11.44 16.81
CA LEU A 7 17.34 -10.94 15.57
C LEU A 7 17.38 -9.40 15.57
N PRO A 8 17.80 -8.75 14.48
CA PRO A 8 17.65 -7.32 14.35
C PRO A 8 16.15 -6.98 14.44
N GLN A 9 15.80 -6.08 15.36
CA GLN A 9 14.44 -5.52 15.41
C GLN A 9 14.16 -4.86 14.06
N ALA A 10 13.12 -5.31 13.37
CA ALA A 10 12.63 -4.63 12.19
C ALA A 10 12.29 -3.19 12.59
N ALA A 11 12.81 -2.22 11.84
CA ALA A 11 12.41 -0.82 12.02
C ALA A 11 10.87 -0.75 11.91
N PRO A 12 10.19 -0.07 12.83
CA PRO A 12 8.74 0.05 12.77
C PRO A 12 8.34 0.66 11.43
N SER A 13 7.38 0.01 10.76
CA SER A 13 6.76 0.57 9.57
C SER A 13 6.22 1.97 9.93
N PRO A 14 6.40 2.99 9.09
CA PRO A 14 5.86 4.33 9.34
C PRO A 14 4.34 4.36 9.54
N LEU A 15 3.66 3.23 9.34
CA LEU A 15 2.23 3.04 9.60
C LEU A 15 1.92 2.62 11.05
N SER A 16 2.93 2.30 11.89
CA SER A 16 2.72 1.78 13.24
C SER A 16 2.77 2.81 14.36
N GLU A 17 3.32 4.01 14.13
CA GLU A 17 3.49 5.00 15.21
C GLU A 17 2.33 5.99 15.39
N GLU A 18 1.41 6.14 14.40
CA GLU A 18 0.31 7.11 14.51
C GLU A 18 -1.09 6.48 14.70
N ALA A 19 -1.18 5.16 14.84
CA ALA A 19 -2.47 4.45 14.91
C ALA A 19 -2.95 4.12 16.33
N GLU A 20 -2.30 4.61 17.40
CA GLU A 20 -2.56 4.20 18.79
C GLU A 20 -3.74 4.89 19.49
N SER A 21 -4.77 5.37 18.83
CA SER A 21 -5.93 5.93 19.55
C SER A 21 -7.26 5.19 19.34
N GLY A 22 -7.23 3.93 19.01
CA GLY A 22 -8.43 3.10 18.93
C GLY A 22 -8.11 1.61 18.89
N PRO A 23 -9.05 0.73 19.29
CA PRO A 23 -8.82 -0.70 19.20
C PRO A 23 -8.52 -1.05 17.74
N VAL A 24 -7.32 -1.60 17.52
CA VAL A 24 -6.92 -2.12 16.20
C VAL A 24 -7.89 -3.24 15.85
N ARG A 25 -8.85 -2.97 15.00
CA ARG A 25 -9.72 -4.01 14.47
C ARG A 25 -8.94 -4.79 13.41
N LEU A 26 -8.22 -5.81 13.84
CA LEU A 26 -7.51 -6.74 12.98
C LEU A 26 -8.41 -7.46 11.96
N ARG A 27 -9.71 -7.27 12.03
CA ARG A 27 -10.72 -8.00 11.25
C ARG A 27 -11.61 -7.15 10.37
N GLU A 28 -11.33 -5.89 10.14
CA GLU A 28 -11.98 -5.10 9.08
C GLU A 28 -11.28 -5.34 7.74
N ILE A 29 -11.14 -6.62 7.38
CA ILE A 29 -10.68 -6.98 6.06
C ILE A 29 -11.94 -7.21 5.25
N PRO A 30 -12.28 -6.29 4.34
CA PRO A 30 -13.46 -6.47 3.54
C PRO A 30 -13.30 -7.71 2.66
N TYR A 31 -14.38 -8.38 2.43
CA TYR A 31 -14.52 -9.46 1.45
C TYR A 31 -14.01 -9.03 0.05
N ASN A 32 -13.97 -7.74 -0.16
CA ASN A 32 -13.46 -7.07 -1.33
C ASN A 32 -12.27 -6.18 -0.94
N TYR A 33 -11.08 -6.44 -1.48
CA TYR A 33 -9.83 -5.71 -1.23
C TYR A 33 -9.90 -4.21 -1.43
N THR A 34 -10.87 -3.74 -2.20
CA THR A 34 -11.07 -2.33 -2.51
C THR A 34 -12.05 -1.64 -1.58
N SER A 35 -12.78 -2.41 -0.74
CA SER A 35 -13.85 -1.87 0.10
C SER A 35 -13.35 -1.53 1.50
N PHE A 36 -12.66 -0.40 1.62
CA PHE A 36 -12.40 0.22 2.92
C PHE A 36 -13.32 1.41 3.12
N SER A 37 -13.61 1.74 4.39
CA SER A 37 -14.33 2.96 4.70
C SER A 37 -13.49 4.19 4.33
N ASP A 38 -14.15 5.29 3.97
CA ASP A 38 -13.50 6.57 3.72
C ASP A 38 -12.54 6.95 4.87
N ARG A 39 -12.92 6.63 6.12
CA ARG A 39 -12.10 6.88 7.30
C ARG A 39 -10.76 6.14 7.21
N GLU A 40 -10.77 4.85 6.92
CA GLU A 40 -9.55 4.05 6.83
C GLU A 40 -8.64 4.51 5.67
N ILE A 41 -9.23 4.87 4.54
CA ILE A 41 -8.47 5.40 3.40
C ILE A 41 -7.78 6.71 3.78
N VAL A 42 -8.51 7.64 4.41
CA VAL A 42 -7.95 8.93 4.86
C VAL A 42 -6.86 8.71 5.90
N LEU A 43 -7.11 7.88 6.93
CA LEU A 43 -6.12 7.60 7.99
C LEU A 43 -4.82 7.03 7.40
N ARG A 44 -4.91 6.09 6.47
CA ARG A 44 -3.74 5.44 5.87
C ARG A 44 -2.97 6.32 4.90
N LEU A 45 -3.66 7.15 4.13
CA LEU A 45 -3.02 7.97 3.11
C LEU A 45 -2.59 9.35 3.63
N LEU A 46 -3.37 9.95 4.54
CA LEU A 46 -3.20 11.33 5.00
C LEU A 46 -2.92 11.46 6.50
N GLY A 47 -3.16 10.39 7.30
CA GLY A 47 -2.98 10.41 8.75
C GLY A 47 -4.21 10.91 9.54
N ALA A 48 -4.10 10.83 10.88
CA ALA A 48 -5.20 11.13 11.80
C ALA A 48 -5.65 12.59 11.71
N ARG A 49 -4.72 13.52 11.57
CA ARG A 49 -5.01 14.96 11.49
C ARG A 49 -5.93 15.31 10.32
N ALA A 50 -5.73 14.70 9.16
CA ALA A 50 -6.60 14.91 8.01
C ALA A 50 -8.02 14.40 8.26
N TRP A 51 -8.15 13.29 8.98
CA TRP A 51 -9.46 12.77 9.36
C TRP A 51 -10.19 13.68 10.36
N GLU A 52 -9.49 14.25 11.34
CA GLU A 52 -10.04 15.25 12.27
C GLU A 52 -10.58 16.45 11.51
N ILE A 53 -9.79 17.02 10.60
CA ILE A 53 -10.21 18.18 9.78
C ILE A 53 -11.46 17.84 8.95
N LEU A 54 -11.47 16.69 8.27
CA LEU A 54 -12.63 16.27 7.47
C LEU A 54 -13.87 16.05 8.34
N SER A 55 -13.70 15.49 9.54
CA SER A 55 -14.79 15.28 10.49
C SER A 55 -15.36 16.60 11.01
N GLN A 56 -14.50 17.57 11.33
CA GLN A 56 -14.91 18.91 11.72
C GLN A 56 -15.69 19.61 10.60
N LEU A 57 -15.14 19.66 9.38
CA LEU A 57 -15.81 20.26 8.22
C LEU A 57 -17.15 19.61 7.90
N ARG A 58 -17.29 18.29 8.14
CA ARG A 58 -18.54 17.56 7.99
C ARG A 58 -19.58 17.97 9.04
N GLN A 59 -19.18 18.08 10.30
CA GLN A 59 -20.07 18.52 11.39
C GLN A 59 -20.58 19.93 11.14
N GLU A 60 -19.75 20.81 10.63
CA GLU A 60 -20.10 22.18 10.26
C GLU A 60 -20.96 22.24 8.96
N ARG A 61 -21.31 21.09 8.35
CA ARG A 61 -21.98 20.98 7.04
C ARG A 61 -21.27 21.75 5.92
N ARG A 62 -19.94 21.81 6.01
CA ARG A 62 -19.06 22.53 5.08
C ARG A 62 -18.40 21.60 4.05
N THR A 63 -18.91 20.39 3.89
CA THR A 63 -18.45 19.42 2.90
C THR A 63 -19.32 19.47 1.66
N GLY A 64 -18.71 19.46 0.50
CA GLY A 64 -19.39 19.52 -0.78
C GLY A 64 -18.53 18.92 -1.89
N ARG A 65 -18.59 19.54 -3.08
CA ARG A 65 -17.89 19.05 -4.27
C ARG A 65 -16.37 18.90 -4.06
N SER A 66 -15.74 19.83 -3.31
CA SER A 66 -14.30 19.76 -3.02
C SER A 66 -13.93 18.53 -2.18
N ALA A 67 -14.71 18.21 -1.13
CA ALA A 67 -14.51 17.00 -0.34
C ALA A 67 -14.70 15.75 -1.20
N ARG A 68 -15.72 15.70 -2.04
CA ARG A 68 -15.93 14.58 -2.97
C ARG A 68 -14.73 14.35 -3.89
N MET A 69 -14.20 15.44 -4.48
CA MET A 69 -13.01 15.34 -5.34
C MET A 69 -11.78 14.85 -4.59
N LEU A 70 -11.61 15.25 -3.32
CA LEU A 70 -10.55 14.74 -2.47
C LEU A 70 -10.71 13.22 -2.24
N TYR A 71 -11.91 12.75 -1.89
CA TYR A 71 -12.18 11.32 -1.73
C TYR A 71 -11.97 10.53 -3.03
N GLU A 72 -12.30 11.10 -4.19
CA GLU A 72 -12.03 10.49 -5.49
C GLU A 72 -10.52 10.34 -5.72
N VAL A 73 -9.70 11.34 -5.38
CA VAL A 73 -8.23 11.24 -5.47
C VAL A 73 -7.70 10.13 -4.57
N LEU A 74 -8.13 10.08 -3.32
CA LEU A 74 -7.67 9.07 -2.36
C LEU A 74 -8.16 7.66 -2.73
N GLY A 75 -9.40 7.57 -3.24
CA GLY A 75 -9.98 6.32 -3.71
C GLY A 75 -9.23 5.74 -4.90
N ASP A 76 -8.86 6.57 -5.89
CA ASP A 76 -8.09 6.11 -7.04
C ASP A 76 -6.70 5.59 -6.62
N ILE A 77 -6.00 6.30 -5.73
CA ILE A 77 -4.73 5.83 -5.16
C ILE A 77 -4.92 4.48 -4.46
N TRP A 78 -5.93 4.41 -3.60
CA TRP A 78 -6.25 3.22 -2.82
C TRP A 78 -6.54 2.01 -3.70
N VAL A 79 -7.39 2.17 -4.72
CA VAL A 79 -7.76 1.09 -5.65
C VAL A 79 -6.53 0.54 -6.37
N VAL A 80 -5.64 1.40 -6.85
CA VAL A 80 -4.42 0.95 -7.52
C VAL A 80 -3.50 0.20 -6.55
N GLN A 81 -3.26 0.74 -5.36
CA GLN A 81 -2.39 0.12 -4.35
C GLN A 81 -2.93 -1.23 -3.85
N ARG A 82 -4.24 -1.45 -3.94
CA ARG A 82 -4.92 -2.69 -3.50
C ARG A 82 -5.33 -3.59 -4.65
N ASN A 83 -4.83 -3.35 -5.86
CA ASN A 83 -5.12 -4.17 -7.02
C ASN A 83 -3.82 -4.46 -7.80
N PRO A 84 -3.23 -5.66 -7.63
CA PRO A 84 -1.99 -6.04 -8.30
C PRO A 84 -2.04 -5.97 -9.83
N TYR A 85 -3.20 -6.18 -10.42
CA TYR A 85 -3.37 -6.07 -11.89
C TYR A 85 -3.26 -4.63 -12.37
N LEU A 86 -3.85 -3.67 -11.63
CA LEU A 86 -3.74 -2.26 -11.94
C LEU A 86 -2.31 -1.74 -11.68
N GLU A 87 -1.69 -2.19 -10.59
CA GLU A 87 -0.30 -1.85 -10.30
C GLU A 87 0.63 -2.33 -11.43
N ASP A 88 0.47 -3.58 -11.88
CA ASP A 88 1.27 -4.16 -12.95
C ASP A 88 1.06 -3.40 -14.28
N ASP A 89 -0.20 -3.12 -14.66
CA ASP A 89 -0.50 -2.34 -15.85
C ASP A 89 0.16 -0.95 -15.82
N LEU A 90 0.11 -0.27 -14.69
CA LEU A 90 0.72 1.07 -14.55
C LEU A 90 2.25 1.03 -14.42
N LEU A 91 2.82 -0.07 -13.96
CA LEU A 91 4.27 -0.30 -14.01
C LEU A 91 4.76 -0.46 -15.44
N GLU A 92 4.03 -1.21 -16.26
CA GLU A 92 4.39 -1.53 -17.64
C GLU A 92 4.03 -0.41 -18.63
N ASN A 93 3.05 0.45 -18.29
CA ASN A 93 2.55 1.52 -19.15
C ASN A 93 2.81 2.92 -18.58
N PRO A 94 4.03 3.47 -18.75
CA PRO A 94 4.39 4.79 -18.20
C PRO A 94 3.46 5.92 -18.63
N LYS A 95 2.93 5.86 -19.86
CA LYS A 95 1.99 6.88 -20.38
C LYS A 95 0.67 6.86 -19.62
N ARG A 96 0.10 5.66 -19.37
CA ARG A 96 -1.14 5.52 -18.59
C ARG A 96 -0.92 5.95 -17.15
N ARG A 97 0.21 5.58 -16.56
CA ARG A 97 0.60 6.03 -15.22
C ARG A 97 0.66 7.53 -15.14
N GLN A 98 1.30 8.21 -16.09
CA GLN A 98 1.40 9.67 -16.10
C GLN A 98 0.03 10.33 -16.23
N LEU A 99 -0.83 9.83 -17.12
CA LEU A 99 -2.20 10.34 -17.25
C LEU A 99 -3.00 10.23 -15.96
N LEU A 100 -2.85 9.13 -15.21
CA LEU A 100 -3.49 8.98 -13.91
C LEU A 100 -2.95 10.03 -12.92
N ILE A 101 -1.63 10.16 -12.80
CA ILE A 101 -0.99 11.13 -11.90
C ILE A 101 -1.43 12.56 -12.24
N ASP A 102 -1.44 12.92 -13.51
CA ASP A 102 -1.89 14.23 -13.97
C ASP A 102 -3.38 14.47 -13.63
N ALA A 103 -4.22 13.46 -13.75
CA ALA A 103 -5.63 13.53 -13.37
C ALA A 103 -5.83 13.74 -11.86
N LEU A 104 -4.99 13.09 -11.02
CA LEU A 104 -5.02 13.29 -9.57
C LEU A 104 -4.64 14.74 -9.22
N TYR A 105 -3.56 15.26 -9.77
CA TYR A 105 -3.14 16.65 -9.56
C TYR A 105 -4.15 17.64 -10.11
N HIS A 106 -4.77 17.35 -11.25
CA HIS A 106 -5.83 18.21 -11.81
C HIS A 106 -6.99 18.36 -10.84
N ARG A 107 -7.47 17.25 -10.23
CA ARG A 107 -8.55 17.30 -9.22
C ARG A 107 -8.16 18.11 -7.98
N LEU A 108 -6.93 17.94 -7.48
CA LEU A 108 -6.43 18.78 -6.36
C LEU A 108 -6.37 20.26 -6.75
N GLY A 109 -5.93 20.57 -7.97
CA GLY A 109 -5.94 21.91 -8.52
C GLY A 109 -7.34 22.53 -8.61
N GLU A 110 -8.35 21.73 -8.95
CA GLU A 110 -9.74 22.16 -8.95
C GLU A 110 -10.28 22.44 -7.53
N VAL A 111 -9.84 21.70 -6.53
CA VAL A 111 -10.15 22.02 -5.12
C VAL A 111 -9.45 23.33 -4.70
N GLN A 112 -8.19 23.50 -5.07
CA GLN A 112 -7.42 24.72 -4.79
C GLN A 112 -8.09 25.99 -5.37
N LYS A 113 -8.60 25.92 -6.61
CA LYS A 113 -9.29 27.05 -7.26
C LYS A 113 -10.60 27.46 -6.56
N ARG A 114 -11.20 26.56 -5.77
CA ARG A 114 -12.44 26.81 -5.03
C ARG A 114 -12.23 27.32 -3.62
N ARG A 115 -11.01 27.57 -3.22
CA ARG A 115 -10.71 28.17 -1.93
C ARG A 115 -11.18 29.62 -1.92
N THR A 116 -11.74 30.05 -0.79
CA THR A 116 -12.28 31.40 -0.58
C THR A 116 -11.72 31.96 0.74
N PRO A 117 -10.41 32.31 0.80
CA PRO A 117 -9.76 32.77 2.02
C PRO A 117 -10.39 34.07 2.58
N ALA A 118 -10.94 34.92 1.71
CA ALA A 118 -11.60 36.17 2.10
C ALA A 118 -12.92 35.96 2.87
N GLU A 119 -13.58 34.82 2.69
CA GLU A 119 -14.87 34.53 3.34
C GLU A 119 -14.69 33.85 4.71
N ASP A 120 -13.73 32.96 4.84
CA ASP A 120 -13.45 32.18 6.06
C ASP A 120 -11.98 31.72 6.09
N ALA A 121 -11.12 32.53 6.66
CA ALA A 121 -9.69 32.26 6.72
C ALA A 121 -9.35 30.99 7.51
N ARG A 122 -10.13 30.67 8.56
CA ARG A 122 -9.91 29.45 9.36
C ARG A 122 -10.20 28.19 8.54
N ARG A 123 -11.33 28.18 7.87
CA ARG A 123 -11.72 27.05 6.99
C ARG A 123 -10.75 26.92 5.84
N ASP A 124 -10.33 28.02 5.25
CA ASP A 124 -9.39 28.02 4.15
C ASP A 124 -8.03 27.43 4.57
N ALA A 125 -7.54 27.74 5.76
CA ALA A 125 -6.34 27.14 6.31
C ALA A 125 -6.46 25.61 6.45
N LEU A 126 -7.59 25.10 6.97
CA LEU A 126 -7.86 23.66 7.10
C LEU A 126 -7.91 22.97 5.72
N VAL A 127 -8.53 23.58 4.73
CA VAL A 127 -8.55 23.06 3.36
C VAL A 127 -7.13 23.07 2.76
N GLY A 128 -6.34 24.10 3.04
CA GLY A 128 -4.93 24.18 2.64
C GLY A 128 -4.10 23.01 3.21
N GLU A 129 -4.27 22.71 4.50
CA GLU A 129 -3.61 21.60 5.17
C GLU A 129 -3.99 20.25 4.52
N LEU A 130 -5.28 20.04 4.23
CA LEU A 130 -5.74 18.84 3.52
C LEU A 130 -5.16 18.70 2.11
N LEU A 131 -5.09 19.81 1.36
CA LEU A 131 -4.53 19.81 0.02
C LEU A 131 -3.02 19.49 0.03
N GLN A 132 -2.29 20.03 1.00
CA GLN A 132 -0.88 19.72 1.18
C GLN A 132 -0.68 18.24 1.49
N ALA A 133 -1.46 17.68 2.43
CA ALA A 133 -1.40 16.26 2.77
C ALA A 133 -1.75 15.37 1.56
N ALA A 134 -2.78 15.74 0.80
CA ALA A 134 -3.19 15.00 -0.40
C ALA A 134 -2.14 15.08 -1.53
N GLY A 135 -1.54 16.25 -1.74
CA GLY A 135 -0.42 16.42 -2.67
C GLY A 135 0.74 15.49 -2.33
N GLY A 136 1.14 15.45 -1.06
CA GLY A 136 2.17 14.53 -0.58
C GLY A 136 1.78 13.05 -0.75
N ALA A 137 0.50 12.71 -0.63
CA ALA A 137 0.03 11.34 -0.91
C ALA A 137 0.15 10.98 -2.40
N VAL A 138 -0.19 11.91 -3.31
CA VAL A 138 0.01 11.71 -4.76
C VAL A 138 1.50 11.58 -5.11
N GLU A 139 2.36 12.37 -4.48
CA GLU A 139 3.82 12.28 -4.68
C GLU A 139 4.37 10.91 -4.24
N ARG A 140 3.98 10.45 -3.03
CA ARG A 140 4.37 9.11 -2.54
C ARG A 140 3.86 8.01 -3.46
N PHE A 141 2.62 8.11 -3.91
CA PHE A 141 2.04 7.17 -4.87
C PHE A 141 2.81 7.14 -6.19
N ALA A 142 3.16 8.29 -6.74
CA ALA A 142 3.95 8.38 -7.97
C ALA A 142 5.37 7.77 -7.80
N ALA A 143 6.01 8.04 -6.67
CA ALA A 143 7.35 7.51 -6.35
C ALA A 143 7.34 5.99 -6.11
N GLN A 144 6.23 5.42 -5.63
CA GLN A 144 6.07 3.99 -5.36
C GLN A 144 6.37 3.14 -6.60
N PHE A 145 5.94 3.56 -7.79
CA PHE A 145 6.16 2.81 -9.02
C PHE A 145 7.65 2.63 -9.33
N ARG A 146 8.46 3.66 -9.10
CA ARG A 146 9.91 3.55 -9.27
C ARG A 146 10.51 2.58 -8.24
N THR A 147 10.11 2.71 -6.99
CA THR A 147 10.58 1.83 -5.91
C THR A 147 10.25 0.37 -6.20
N VAL A 148 9.02 0.06 -6.59
CA VAL A 148 8.59 -1.30 -6.95
C VAL A 148 9.35 -1.81 -8.17
N TRP A 149 9.53 -0.98 -9.20
CA TRP A 149 10.27 -1.35 -10.39
C TRP A 149 11.72 -1.70 -10.08
N ASP A 150 12.40 -0.83 -9.32
CA ASP A 150 13.81 -1.04 -8.96
C ASP A 150 13.97 -2.28 -8.08
N LEU A 151 13.05 -2.53 -7.16
CA LEU A 151 13.04 -3.72 -6.32
C LEU A 151 12.77 -4.99 -7.16
N ARG A 152 11.82 -4.98 -8.10
CA ARG A 152 11.59 -6.11 -9.01
C ARG A 152 12.83 -6.43 -9.85
N LYS A 153 13.52 -5.40 -10.33
CA LYS A 153 14.79 -5.56 -11.07
C LYS A 153 15.88 -6.18 -10.19
N ALA A 154 16.01 -5.70 -8.95
CA ALA A 154 16.95 -6.25 -7.97
C ALA A 154 16.62 -7.72 -7.64
N ALA A 155 15.34 -8.02 -7.38
CA ALA A 155 14.85 -9.36 -7.07
C ALA A 155 15.15 -10.35 -8.22
N ARG A 156 14.84 -9.98 -9.46
CA ARG A 156 15.20 -10.81 -10.64
C ARG A 156 16.70 -11.09 -10.73
N ARG A 157 17.54 -10.13 -10.37
CA ARG A 157 19.00 -10.28 -10.42
C ARG A 157 19.53 -11.16 -9.29
N VAL A 158 19.03 -10.98 -8.07
CA VAL A 158 19.50 -11.69 -6.87
C VAL A 158 18.93 -13.10 -6.84
N LEU A 159 17.59 -13.23 -6.87
CA LEU A 159 16.91 -14.51 -6.74
C LEU A 159 17.05 -15.38 -8.00
N GLY A 160 17.12 -14.80 -9.18
CA GLY A 160 17.33 -15.51 -10.45
C GLY A 160 18.68 -16.22 -10.58
N ARG A 161 19.58 -16.08 -9.60
CA ARG A 161 20.81 -16.89 -9.51
C ARG A 161 20.56 -18.25 -8.88
N HIS A 162 19.45 -18.42 -8.20
CA HIS A 162 19.15 -19.56 -7.36
C HIS A 162 17.96 -20.40 -7.85
N THR A 163 17.16 -19.85 -8.79
CA THR A 163 16.03 -20.54 -9.37
C THR A 163 15.78 -20.10 -10.81
N ALA A 164 14.95 -20.84 -11.53
CA ALA A 164 14.51 -20.46 -12.89
C ALA A 164 13.72 -19.14 -12.89
N LYS A 165 13.80 -18.38 -13.99
CA LYS A 165 13.10 -17.09 -14.11
C LYS A 165 11.59 -17.21 -13.93
N ASP A 166 11.00 -18.30 -14.39
CA ASP A 166 9.56 -18.57 -14.33
C ASP A 166 9.08 -18.89 -12.91
N ASN A 167 10.02 -19.16 -11.99
CA ASN A 167 9.75 -19.36 -10.59
C ASN A 167 9.65 -18.05 -9.78
N LEU A 168 9.98 -16.90 -10.39
CA LEU A 168 9.84 -15.57 -9.82
C LEU A 168 8.58 -14.89 -10.38
N LYS A 169 7.46 -15.05 -9.71
CA LYS A 169 6.15 -14.62 -10.20
C LYS A 169 5.76 -13.28 -9.58
N PHE A 170 5.78 -12.23 -10.40
CA PHE A 170 5.38 -10.87 -10.01
C PHE A 170 3.98 -10.51 -10.51
N ASP A 171 3.37 -11.35 -11.33
CA ASP A 171 2.08 -11.09 -11.96
C ASP A 171 0.92 -11.05 -10.96
N GLY A 172 -0.13 -10.32 -11.34
CA GLY A 172 -1.29 -10.11 -10.49
C GLY A 172 -1.99 -11.39 -10.08
N LEU A 173 -2.08 -12.40 -10.97
CA LEU A 173 -2.74 -13.66 -10.67
C LEU A 173 -2.01 -14.44 -9.57
N SER A 174 -0.70 -14.59 -9.70
CA SER A 174 0.12 -15.28 -8.70
C SER A 174 0.05 -14.56 -7.34
N ARG A 175 0.13 -13.24 -7.32
CA ARG A 175 0.04 -12.44 -6.10
C ARG A 175 -1.32 -12.55 -5.41
N VAL A 176 -2.42 -12.47 -6.18
CA VAL A 176 -3.80 -12.62 -5.65
C VAL A 176 -4.04 -14.02 -5.11
N SER A 177 -3.53 -15.05 -5.78
CA SER A 177 -3.69 -16.45 -5.34
C SER A 177 -2.98 -16.77 -4.02
N HIS A 178 -2.03 -15.92 -3.60
CA HIS A 178 -1.22 -16.12 -2.40
C HIS A 178 -1.48 -15.09 -1.29
N VAL A 179 -2.62 -14.41 -1.33
CA VAL A 179 -2.97 -13.34 -0.40
C VAL A 179 -3.71 -13.82 0.85
N THR A 180 -4.27 -15.02 0.82
CA THR A 180 -5.07 -15.59 1.91
C THR A 180 -4.72 -17.06 2.15
N ASP A 181 -5.07 -17.59 3.29
CA ASP A 181 -5.13 -19.02 3.62
C ASP A 181 -6.59 -19.41 3.91
N ALA A 182 -6.82 -20.52 4.64
CA ALA A 182 -8.18 -20.96 4.99
C ALA A 182 -8.88 -20.09 6.06
N THR A 183 -8.22 -19.07 6.59
CA THR A 183 -8.82 -18.11 7.54
C THR A 183 -9.63 -17.00 6.87
N ASP A 184 -9.61 -16.89 5.56
CA ASP A 184 -10.16 -15.75 4.79
C ASP A 184 -9.50 -14.38 5.10
N TRP A 185 -8.44 -14.38 5.89
CA TRP A 185 -7.72 -13.14 6.17
C TRP A 185 -6.95 -12.69 4.93
N ARG A 186 -7.00 -11.39 4.68
CA ARG A 186 -6.37 -10.74 3.53
C ARG A 186 -5.86 -9.38 3.98
N VAL A 187 -4.58 -9.30 4.28
CA VAL A 187 -3.96 -8.08 4.81
C VAL A 187 -3.21 -7.32 3.72
N GLU A 188 -2.29 -8.00 3.04
CA GLU A 188 -1.47 -7.39 2.00
C GLU A 188 -1.20 -8.38 0.86
N PHE A 189 -0.81 -7.88 -0.32
CA PHE A 189 -0.37 -8.71 -1.42
C PHE A 189 1.13 -9.01 -1.28
N PRO A 190 1.57 -10.26 -1.54
CA PRO A 190 3.00 -10.52 -1.59
C PRO A 190 3.64 -9.72 -2.71
N PHE A 191 4.88 -9.26 -2.51
CA PHE A 191 5.67 -8.59 -3.54
C PHE A 191 6.00 -9.51 -4.70
N VAL A 192 6.38 -10.75 -4.39
CA VAL A 192 6.72 -11.82 -5.34
C VAL A 192 6.29 -13.15 -4.77
N VAL A 193 5.89 -14.07 -5.64
CA VAL A 193 5.66 -15.47 -5.29
C VAL A 193 6.80 -16.29 -5.88
N LEU A 194 7.46 -17.07 -5.02
CA LEU A 194 8.57 -17.95 -5.41
C LEU A 194 8.07 -19.39 -5.39
N THR A 195 8.29 -20.11 -6.48
CA THR A 195 7.91 -21.51 -6.63
C THR A 195 9.14 -22.35 -7.00
N PRO A 196 10.05 -22.63 -6.04
CA PRO A 196 11.28 -23.38 -6.33
C PRO A 196 10.96 -24.79 -6.83
N ASP A 197 11.76 -25.29 -7.77
CA ASP A 197 11.62 -26.62 -8.34
C ASP A 197 12.21 -27.71 -7.43
N SER A 198 13.13 -27.32 -6.54
CA SER A 198 13.85 -28.26 -5.68
C SER A 198 14.21 -27.65 -4.32
N GLU A 199 14.42 -28.52 -3.34
CA GLU A 199 14.91 -28.12 -2.01
C GLU A 199 16.30 -27.46 -2.07
N ALA A 200 17.13 -27.82 -3.04
CA ALA A 200 18.49 -27.28 -3.21
C ALA A 200 18.48 -25.76 -3.48
N GLU A 201 17.40 -25.22 -4.04
CA GLU A 201 17.24 -23.80 -4.32
C GLU A 201 16.91 -22.97 -3.07
N MET A 202 16.32 -23.62 -2.05
CA MET A 202 15.72 -22.91 -0.90
C MET A 202 16.73 -22.06 -0.13
N ALA A 203 17.92 -22.59 0.16
CA ALA A 203 18.93 -21.85 0.92
C ALA A 203 19.35 -20.56 0.23
N GLY A 204 19.58 -20.60 -1.10
CA GLY A 204 19.92 -19.44 -1.90
C GLY A 204 18.79 -18.43 -2.02
N LEU A 205 17.56 -18.90 -2.17
CA LEU A 205 16.38 -18.03 -2.20
C LEU A 205 16.14 -17.30 -0.88
N VAL A 206 16.25 -18.02 0.25
CA VAL A 206 16.14 -17.40 1.59
C VAL A 206 17.22 -16.36 1.79
N GLN A 207 18.48 -16.68 1.48
CA GLN A 207 19.59 -15.71 1.56
C GLN A 207 19.33 -14.48 0.70
N GLY A 208 18.87 -14.67 -0.53
CA GLY A 208 18.56 -13.56 -1.44
C GLY A 208 17.38 -12.70 -0.97
N CYS A 209 16.37 -13.30 -0.35
CA CYS A 209 15.28 -12.53 0.25
C CYS A 209 15.76 -11.69 1.43
N ILE A 210 16.64 -12.22 2.28
CA ILE A 210 17.26 -11.48 3.39
C ILE A 210 18.10 -10.31 2.86
N GLU A 211 18.91 -10.55 1.83
CA GLU A 211 19.72 -9.49 1.17
C GLU A 211 18.84 -8.34 0.66
N LEU A 212 17.68 -8.66 0.12
CA LEU A 212 16.71 -7.69 -0.41
C LEU A 212 15.83 -7.04 0.67
N GLY A 213 15.91 -7.50 1.92
CA GLY A 213 15.05 -7.07 3.02
C GLY A 213 13.59 -7.46 2.80
N LEU A 214 13.34 -8.61 2.19
CA LEU A 214 11.98 -9.15 1.96
C LEU A 214 11.54 -10.01 3.15
N THR A 215 10.28 -9.83 3.57
CA THR A 215 9.64 -10.71 4.55
C THR A 215 9.29 -12.04 3.90
N ILE A 216 9.75 -13.14 4.49
CA ILE A 216 9.54 -14.49 3.94
C ILE A 216 8.33 -15.12 4.61
N ILE A 217 7.39 -15.59 3.81
CA ILE A 217 6.20 -16.31 4.26
C ILE A 217 6.21 -17.68 3.59
N PRO A 218 6.62 -18.75 4.29
CA PRO A 218 6.58 -20.10 3.75
C PRO A 218 5.13 -20.57 3.59
N ARG A 219 4.83 -21.16 2.45
CA ARG A 219 3.49 -21.60 2.10
C ARG A 219 3.52 -22.97 1.45
N GLY A 220 2.80 -23.92 2.05
CA GLY A 220 2.43 -25.18 1.42
C GLY A 220 1.12 -25.01 0.62
N GLY A 221 0.12 -25.84 0.89
CA GLY A 221 -1.19 -25.75 0.24
C GLY A 221 -2.04 -24.54 0.60
N GLY A 222 -1.62 -23.71 1.54
CA GLY A 222 -2.39 -22.56 2.01
C GLY A 222 -3.66 -22.92 2.78
N THR A 223 -3.71 -24.12 3.36
CA THR A 223 -4.88 -24.67 4.08
C THR A 223 -4.82 -24.44 5.59
N GLY A 224 -3.88 -23.63 6.06
CA GLY A 224 -3.76 -23.29 7.49
C GLY A 224 -4.92 -22.41 7.98
N TYR A 225 -5.29 -22.60 9.25
CA TYR A 225 -6.33 -21.82 9.92
C TYR A 225 -5.78 -20.79 10.91
N THR A 226 -4.48 -20.49 10.82
CA THR A 226 -3.79 -19.60 11.77
C THR A 226 -3.40 -18.24 11.17
N GLY A 227 -3.64 -18.02 9.89
CA GLY A 227 -3.18 -16.82 9.19
C GLY A 227 -1.68 -16.80 8.91
N SER A 228 -0.96 -17.89 9.16
CA SER A 228 0.50 -17.96 9.02
C SER A 228 1.00 -17.83 7.59
N ALA A 229 0.13 -18.07 6.59
CA ALA A 229 0.44 -17.94 5.17
C ALA A 229 -0.11 -16.62 4.56
N VAL A 230 -0.58 -15.70 5.39
CA VAL A 230 -1.13 -14.41 4.97
C VAL A 230 -0.04 -13.34 5.03
N PRO A 231 0.29 -12.65 3.91
CA PRO A 231 1.21 -11.52 3.94
C PRO A 231 0.67 -10.37 4.80
N LEU A 232 1.48 -9.90 5.74
CA LEU A 232 1.15 -8.76 6.60
C LEU A 232 1.73 -7.44 6.08
N THR A 233 2.76 -7.54 5.24
CA THR A 233 3.41 -6.41 4.57
C THR A 233 3.61 -6.73 3.09
N TRP A 234 3.71 -5.70 2.26
CA TRP A 234 3.95 -5.90 0.83
C TRP A 234 5.41 -6.30 0.51
N LYS A 235 6.32 -6.10 1.47
CA LYS A 235 7.77 -6.32 1.35
C LYS A 235 8.32 -7.12 2.52
#